data_56ba40adfe77e047e080820855df5ce6
#
_entry.id   56ba40adfe77e047e080820855df5ce6
#
_cell.length_a   1.000
_cell.length_b   1.000
_cell.length_c   1.000
_cell.angle_alpha   90.00
_cell.angle_beta   90.00
_cell.angle_gamma   90.00
#
_symmetry.space_group_name_H-M   'P 1'
#
loop_
_entity.id
_entity.type
_entity.pdbx_description
1 polymer ?
#
loop_
_entity_poly.entity_id
_entity_poly.type
_entity_poly.pdbx_seq_one_letter_code
_entity_poly.pdbx_strand_id
1 'polypeptide(L)'
;MKKVLFVLTNHEDLGDTGMKTGFWIEEFAAPYYLLKDKGIEITLASPKGGQPPIDPKSNEPDFQTPATVRFNDDKETQEILSKTIKLETVNQADYDAVFYPGGHGPLWDLAEDENSIALIEDFYNNNKPIAAVCHAPAIFKNTKNTDGTSLVNGKKVTGFTNGEEEAVQLTSVVPFLVEEMLKSNGGIYTKKADWSPYAIEDGLLITGQNPASSEPVAELLLEKLK
;
A
#
# COMPACT_ATOMS: atom_id res chain seq x y z
N MET A 1 -1.40 23.50 3.24
CA MET A 1 -2.18 22.27 3.46
C MET A 1 -1.30 21.11 3.04
N LYS A 2 -1.20 20.06 3.84
CA LYS A 2 -0.37 18.89 3.49
C LYS A 2 -1.04 18.08 2.38
N LYS A 3 -0.23 17.48 1.50
CA LYS A 3 -0.69 16.72 0.34
C LYS A 3 -0.12 15.30 0.39
N VAL A 4 -0.98 14.30 0.27
CA VAL A 4 -0.58 12.89 0.25
C VAL A 4 -0.99 12.26 -1.09
N LEU A 5 -0.05 11.58 -1.71
CA LEU A 5 -0.30 10.78 -2.88
C LEU A 5 -0.71 9.36 -2.46
N PHE A 6 -1.81 8.84 -2.97
CA PHE A 6 -2.18 7.43 -2.87
C PHE A 6 -1.89 6.75 -4.21
N VAL A 7 -1.14 5.67 -4.18
CA VAL A 7 -0.81 4.89 -5.38
C VAL A 7 -1.46 3.52 -5.29
N LEU A 8 -2.37 3.24 -6.22
CA LEU A 8 -3.14 2.00 -6.29
C LEU A 8 -2.66 1.12 -7.44
N THR A 9 -2.83 -0.18 -7.31
CA THR A 9 -2.55 -1.15 -8.37
C THR A 9 -3.51 -1.03 -9.55
N ASN A 10 -3.05 -1.37 -10.76
CA ASN A 10 -3.91 -1.66 -11.91
C ASN A 10 -3.97 -3.15 -12.26
N HIS A 11 -3.37 -4.01 -11.44
CA HIS A 11 -3.38 -5.46 -11.67
C HIS A 11 -4.66 -6.09 -11.13
N GLU A 12 -5.32 -6.91 -11.96
CA GLU A 12 -6.64 -7.47 -11.63
C GLU A 12 -6.72 -9.00 -11.62
N ASP A 13 -5.69 -9.70 -12.10
CA ASP A 13 -5.72 -11.16 -12.18
C ASP A 13 -4.97 -11.79 -10.99
N LEU A 14 -5.59 -12.71 -10.28
CA LEU A 14 -4.97 -13.43 -9.18
C LEU A 14 -4.15 -14.63 -9.70
N GLY A 15 -2.98 -14.34 -10.26
CA GLY A 15 -2.16 -15.33 -10.93
C GLY A 15 -2.95 -16.08 -12.02
N ASP A 16 -2.71 -17.38 -12.12
CA ASP A 16 -3.38 -18.25 -13.11
C ASP A 16 -4.65 -18.93 -12.55
N THR A 17 -5.21 -18.42 -11.44
CA THR A 17 -6.37 -19.04 -10.78
C THR A 17 -7.70 -18.82 -11.51
N GLY A 18 -7.75 -17.85 -12.43
CA GLY A 18 -8.98 -17.37 -13.05
C GLY A 18 -9.84 -16.46 -12.15
N MET A 19 -9.40 -16.21 -10.91
CA MET A 19 -10.03 -15.26 -10.00
C MET A 19 -9.49 -13.84 -10.22
N LYS A 20 -10.28 -12.84 -9.80
CA LYS A 20 -9.87 -11.44 -9.81
C LYS A 20 -9.33 -11.01 -8.46
N THR A 21 -8.47 -10.00 -8.50
CA THR A 21 -7.93 -9.27 -7.35
C THR A 21 -7.89 -7.77 -7.67
N GLY A 22 -7.15 -7.01 -6.91
CA GLY A 22 -6.99 -5.57 -7.06
C GLY A 22 -6.47 -4.97 -5.75
N PHE A 23 -6.88 -3.74 -5.43
CA PHE A 23 -6.65 -3.20 -4.10
C PHE A 23 -7.75 -3.66 -3.13
N TRP A 24 -7.42 -3.74 -1.85
CA TRP A 24 -8.36 -4.08 -0.77
C TRP A 24 -9.08 -2.82 -0.27
N ILE A 25 -10.42 -2.82 -0.24
CA ILE A 25 -11.20 -1.60 0.05
C ILE A 25 -10.82 -0.98 1.39
N GLU A 26 -10.72 -1.76 2.48
CA GLU A 26 -10.38 -1.25 3.80
C GLU A 26 -9.03 -0.52 3.80
N GLU A 27 -8.05 -1.05 3.07
CA GLU A 27 -6.70 -0.51 3.01
C GLU A 27 -6.59 0.81 2.24
N PHE A 28 -7.57 1.09 1.41
CA PHE A 28 -7.78 2.40 0.80
C PHE A 28 -8.67 3.28 1.69
N ALA A 29 -9.85 2.80 2.06
CA ALA A 29 -10.89 3.60 2.66
C ALA A 29 -10.55 4.13 4.06
N ALA A 30 -10.01 3.28 4.95
CA ALA A 30 -9.68 3.69 6.30
C ALA A 30 -8.59 4.79 6.31
N PRO A 31 -7.44 4.64 5.63
CA PRO A 31 -6.44 5.71 5.52
C PRO A 31 -6.95 6.95 4.79
N TYR A 32 -7.69 6.77 3.71
CA TYR A 32 -8.22 7.86 2.92
C TYR A 32 -9.12 8.77 3.75
N TYR A 33 -10.11 8.20 4.43
CA TYR A 33 -11.04 9.00 5.22
C TYR A 33 -10.40 9.57 6.48
N LEU A 34 -9.51 8.83 7.16
CA LEU A 34 -8.77 9.36 8.30
C LEU A 34 -7.99 10.62 7.91
N LEU A 35 -7.25 10.58 6.82
CA LEU A 35 -6.44 11.72 6.37
C LEU A 35 -7.32 12.86 5.81
N LYS A 36 -8.34 12.54 5.00
CA LYS A 36 -9.30 13.51 4.44
C LYS A 36 -10.03 14.29 5.55
N ASP A 37 -10.49 13.60 6.58
CA ASP A 37 -11.20 14.20 7.71
C ASP A 37 -10.29 15.08 8.60
N LYS A 38 -8.96 14.91 8.50
CA LYS A 38 -7.94 15.80 9.09
C LYS A 38 -7.48 16.94 8.19
N GLY A 39 -8.15 17.13 7.04
CA GLY A 39 -7.87 18.24 6.12
C GLY A 39 -6.64 18.03 5.25
N ILE A 40 -6.18 16.80 5.08
CA ILE A 40 -5.12 16.46 4.13
C ILE A 40 -5.71 16.41 2.72
N GLU A 41 -5.03 17.03 1.77
CA GLU A 41 -5.35 16.93 0.35
C GLU A 41 -4.81 15.59 -0.19
N ILE A 42 -5.67 14.82 -0.85
CA ILE A 42 -5.31 13.49 -1.35
C ILE A 42 -5.43 13.46 -2.87
N THR A 43 -4.38 13.00 -3.53
CA THR A 43 -4.38 12.69 -4.97
C THR A 43 -4.27 11.19 -5.15
N LEU A 44 -5.04 10.64 -6.09
CA LEU A 44 -5.01 9.21 -6.43
C LEU A 44 -4.28 8.99 -7.74
N ALA A 45 -3.33 8.07 -7.76
CA ALA A 45 -2.58 7.66 -8.93
C ALA A 45 -2.57 6.14 -9.07
N SER A 46 -2.35 5.67 -10.29
CA SER A 46 -2.11 4.26 -10.57
C SER A 46 -1.22 4.13 -11.82
N PRO A 47 -0.53 3.00 -12.06
CA PRO A 47 0.39 2.86 -13.18
C PRO A 47 -0.19 3.31 -14.52
N LYS A 48 -1.43 2.90 -14.82
CA LYS A 48 -2.11 3.20 -16.10
C LYS A 48 -3.07 4.38 -16.03
N GLY A 49 -3.35 4.90 -14.82
CA GLY A 49 -4.45 5.84 -14.59
C GLY A 49 -5.83 5.18 -14.72
N GLY A 50 -6.88 5.98 -14.57
CA GLY A 50 -8.27 5.51 -14.66
C GLY A 50 -8.72 4.73 -13.43
N GLN A 51 -9.62 3.77 -13.62
CA GLN A 51 -10.21 2.98 -12.53
C GLN A 51 -9.28 1.84 -12.08
N PRO A 52 -8.73 1.87 -10.86
CA PRO A 52 -8.04 0.71 -10.28
C PRO A 52 -9.01 -0.44 -10.01
N PRO A 53 -8.62 -1.70 -10.22
CA PRO A 53 -9.45 -2.83 -9.89
C PRO A 53 -9.58 -2.99 -8.36
N ILE A 54 -10.80 -3.28 -7.92
CA ILE A 54 -11.10 -3.61 -6.53
C ILE A 54 -11.06 -5.13 -6.39
N ASP A 55 -10.39 -5.63 -5.35
CA ASP A 55 -10.47 -7.05 -5.00
C ASP A 55 -11.92 -7.39 -4.63
N PRO A 56 -12.61 -8.29 -5.36
CA PRO A 56 -14.02 -8.57 -5.12
C PRO A 56 -14.30 -9.08 -3.71
N LYS A 57 -13.37 -9.83 -3.12
CA LYS A 57 -13.49 -10.39 -1.77
C LYS A 57 -13.52 -9.29 -0.71
N SER A 58 -12.82 -8.17 -0.93
CA SER A 58 -12.78 -7.06 0.02
C SER A 58 -14.14 -6.38 0.23
N ASN A 59 -15.10 -6.61 -0.67
CA ASN A 59 -16.45 -6.06 -0.56
C ASN A 59 -17.48 -7.05 0.01
N GLU A 60 -17.06 -8.27 0.35
CA GLU A 60 -17.94 -9.25 0.97
C GLU A 60 -18.38 -8.82 2.38
N PRO A 61 -19.55 -9.26 2.88
CA PRO A 61 -20.12 -8.84 4.17
C PRO A 61 -19.14 -9.01 5.35
N ASP A 62 -18.36 -10.09 5.36
CA ASP A 62 -17.43 -10.44 6.44
C ASP A 62 -16.23 -9.46 6.54
N PHE A 63 -15.98 -8.68 5.50
CA PHE A 63 -14.88 -7.71 5.44
C PHE A 63 -15.35 -6.26 5.53
N GLN A 64 -16.64 -6.04 5.81
CA GLN A 64 -17.18 -4.68 5.95
C GLN A 64 -16.74 -4.04 7.27
N THR A 65 -16.28 -2.79 7.17
CA THR A 65 -15.94 -1.92 8.28
C THR A 65 -16.70 -0.59 8.14
N PRO A 66 -16.71 0.27 9.14
CA PRO A 66 -17.27 1.62 8.96
C PRO A 66 -16.68 2.38 7.78
N ALA A 67 -15.38 2.21 7.50
CA ALA A 67 -14.71 2.89 6.39
C ALA A 67 -15.12 2.31 5.03
N THR A 68 -15.23 0.99 4.89
CA THR A 68 -15.70 0.36 3.65
C THR A 68 -17.16 0.67 3.36
N VAL A 69 -18.03 0.69 4.38
CA VAL A 69 -19.43 1.11 4.23
C VAL A 69 -19.49 2.57 3.75
N ARG A 70 -18.72 3.47 4.38
CA ARG A 70 -18.64 4.87 3.96
C ARG A 70 -18.20 4.99 2.50
N PHE A 71 -17.17 4.22 2.09
CA PHE A 71 -16.71 4.21 0.70
C PHE A 71 -17.79 3.73 -0.28
N ASN A 72 -18.53 2.69 0.07
CA ASN A 72 -19.59 2.15 -0.76
C ASN A 72 -20.74 3.16 -0.98
N ASP A 73 -20.98 4.06 -0.02
CA ASP A 73 -21.99 5.09 -0.10
C ASP A 73 -21.49 6.42 -0.70
N ASP A 74 -20.16 6.66 -0.72
CA ASP A 74 -19.53 7.91 -1.16
C ASP A 74 -19.28 7.90 -2.68
N LYS A 75 -20.28 8.35 -3.45
CA LYS A 75 -20.19 8.43 -4.92
C LYS A 75 -19.13 9.41 -5.40
N GLU A 76 -18.86 10.49 -4.65
CA GLU A 76 -17.81 11.45 -4.99
C GLU A 76 -16.42 10.79 -4.94
N THR A 77 -16.12 10.09 -3.85
CA THR A 77 -14.83 9.38 -3.72
C THR A 77 -14.71 8.27 -4.77
N GLN A 78 -15.78 7.53 -5.09
CA GLN A 78 -15.76 6.54 -6.16
C GLN A 78 -15.51 7.18 -7.54
N GLU A 79 -16.06 8.36 -7.81
CA GLU A 79 -15.79 9.09 -9.04
C GLU A 79 -14.34 9.56 -9.12
N ILE A 80 -13.76 10.07 -8.03
CA ILE A 80 -12.34 10.44 -7.96
C ILE A 80 -11.46 9.21 -8.22
N LEU A 81 -11.78 8.09 -7.58
CA LEU A 81 -11.07 6.82 -7.75
C LEU A 81 -11.11 6.32 -9.20
N SER A 82 -12.22 6.51 -9.89
CA SER A 82 -12.38 6.09 -11.29
C SER A 82 -11.49 6.88 -12.27
N LYS A 83 -10.85 7.96 -11.80
CA LYS A 83 -10.07 8.91 -12.60
C LYS A 83 -8.65 9.12 -12.03
N THR A 84 -8.04 8.07 -11.50
CA THR A 84 -6.65 8.18 -11.01
C THR A 84 -5.74 8.72 -12.10
N ILE A 85 -4.77 9.54 -11.72
CA ILE A 85 -3.77 10.03 -12.67
C ILE A 85 -2.75 8.93 -12.97
N LYS A 86 -2.12 9.01 -14.15
CA LYS A 86 -1.05 8.08 -14.50
C LYS A 86 0.18 8.31 -13.65
N LEU A 87 0.75 7.25 -13.10
CA LEU A 87 1.91 7.32 -12.22
C LEU A 87 3.12 8.00 -12.89
N GLU A 88 3.33 7.77 -14.18
CA GLU A 88 4.40 8.42 -14.98
C GLU A 88 4.30 9.96 -15.02
N THR A 89 3.13 10.53 -14.71
CA THR A 89 2.92 12.00 -14.70
C THR A 89 3.08 12.62 -13.33
N VAL A 90 3.31 11.82 -12.29
CA VAL A 90 3.44 12.27 -10.91
C VAL A 90 4.80 12.91 -10.68
N ASN A 91 4.81 14.09 -10.05
CA ASN A 91 6.01 14.70 -9.55
C ASN A 91 6.02 14.62 -8.01
N GLN A 92 7.02 13.92 -7.45
CA GLN A 92 7.21 13.78 -6.00
C GLN A 92 7.24 15.14 -5.26
N ALA A 93 7.74 16.21 -5.91
CA ALA A 93 7.83 17.53 -5.28
C ALA A 93 6.47 18.14 -4.89
N ASP A 94 5.37 17.69 -5.52
CA ASP A 94 4.02 18.22 -5.28
C ASP A 94 3.36 17.63 -4.01
N TYR A 95 3.98 16.64 -3.38
CA TYR A 95 3.42 15.90 -2.25
C TYR A 95 4.34 15.88 -1.04
N ASP A 96 3.76 15.78 0.15
CA ASP A 96 4.47 15.67 1.43
C ASP A 96 4.74 14.21 1.83
N ALA A 97 3.93 13.27 1.33
CA ALA A 97 4.05 11.84 1.60
C ALA A 97 3.40 11.00 0.51
N VAL A 98 3.70 9.69 0.51
CA VAL A 98 3.02 8.71 -0.33
C VAL A 98 2.48 7.54 0.50
N PHE A 99 1.30 7.05 0.12
CA PHE A 99 0.61 5.91 0.73
C PHE A 99 0.27 4.87 -0.36
N TYR A 100 0.60 3.61 -0.09
CA TYR A 100 0.30 2.47 -0.95
C TYR A 100 -0.69 1.54 -0.24
N PRO A 101 -1.98 1.54 -0.62
CA PRO A 101 -2.92 0.50 -0.22
C PRO A 101 -2.50 -0.85 -0.80
N GLY A 102 -2.75 -1.94 -0.07
CA GLY A 102 -2.47 -3.28 -0.56
C GLY A 102 -3.67 -3.93 -1.25
N GLY A 103 -3.96 -5.15 -0.91
CA GLY A 103 -4.58 -6.15 -1.75
C GLY A 103 -3.48 -6.89 -2.52
N HIS A 104 -3.77 -7.97 -3.20
CA HIS A 104 -2.72 -8.77 -3.84
C HIS A 104 -2.13 -8.14 -5.13
N GLY A 105 -2.87 -7.25 -5.81
CA GLY A 105 -2.44 -6.62 -7.06
C GLY A 105 -1.03 -6.04 -7.06
N PRO A 106 -0.58 -5.30 -6.03
CA PRO A 106 0.76 -4.71 -5.94
C PRO A 106 1.92 -5.68 -6.14
N LEU A 107 1.71 -6.98 -5.87
CA LEU A 107 2.74 -8.01 -6.06
C LEU A 107 3.14 -8.19 -7.53
N TRP A 108 2.23 -7.91 -8.47
CA TRP A 108 2.46 -8.13 -9.91
C TRP A 108 2.85 -6.86 -10.67
N ASP A 109 2.29 -5.70 -10.30
CA ASP A 109 2.60 -4.46 -11.02
C ASP A 109 3.50 -3.51 -10.21
N LEU A 110 3.07 -3.00 -9.08
CA LEU A 110 3.80 -1.94 -8.35
C LEU A 110 5.19 -2.37 -7.85
N ALA A 111 5.39 -3.65 -7.59
CA ALA A 111 6.69 -4.20 -7.20
C ALA A 111 7.75 -4.13 -8.31
N GLU A 112 7.31 -4.05 -9.57
CA GLU A 112 8.16 -4.07 -10.77
C GLU A 112 8.06 -2.79 -11.62
N ASP A 113 7.08 -1.91 -11.34
CA ASP A 113 6.88 -0.68 -12.09
C ASP A 113 8.01 0.32 -11.86
N GLU A 114 8.74 0.67 -12.91
CA GLU A 114 9.91 1.56 -12.85
C GLU A 114 9.54 2.96 -12.34
N ASN A 115 8.33 3.47 -12.65
CA ASN A 115 7.88 4.76 -12.16
C ASN A 115 7.57 4.72 -10.66
N SER A 116 6.97 3.60 -10.16
CA SER A 116 6.75 3.38 -8.74
C SER A 116 8.07 3.30 -7.97
N ILE A 117 9.04 2.54 -8.48
CA ILE A 117 10.36 2.39 -7.89
C ILE A 117 11.06 3.76 -7.79
N ALA A 118 11.15 4.48 -8.90
CA ALA A 118 11.78 5.80 -8.95
C ALA A 118 11.09 6.79 -8.01
N LEU A 119 9.75 6.79 -7.99
CA LEU A 119 8.95 7.66 -7.13
C LEU A 119 9.24 7.40 -5.63
N ILE A 120 9.31 6.13 -5.21
CA ILE A 120 9.63 5.75 -3.83
C ILE A 120 11.03 6.22 -3.44
N GLU A 121 12.02 5.99 -4.32
CA GLU A 121 13.39 6.43 -4.11
C GLU A 121 13.47 7.96 -4.01
N ASP A 122 12.73 8.69 -4.84
CA ASP A 122 12.64 10.14 -4.79
C ASP A 122 11.99 10.65 -3.50
N PHE A 123 10.89 10.05 -3.03
CA PHE A 123 10.30 10.39 -1.73
C PHE A 123 11.30 10.19 -0.60
N TYR A 124 11.97 9.04 -0.57
CA TYR A 124 12.94 8.72 0.46
C TYR A 124 14.13 9.68 0.46
N ASN A 125 14.71 9.94 -0.72
CA ASN A 125 15.86 10.84 -0.88
C ASN A 125 15.53 12.30 -0.54
N ASN A 126 14.26 12.70 -0.65
CA ASN A 126 13.78 14.02 -0.26
C ASN A 126 13.21 14.08 1.17
N ASN A 127 13.52 13.08 2.01
CA ASN A 127 13.09 13.00 3.41
C ASN A 127 11.57 13.04 3.60
N LYS A 128 10.81 12.44 2.68
CA LYS A 128 9.36 12.36 2.76
C LYS A 128 8.90 10.94 3.13
N PRO A 129 7.90 10.80 4.03
CA PRO A 129 7.46 9.50 4.50
C PRO A 129 6.75 8.68 3.40
N ILE A 130 6.96 7.36 3.49
CA ILE A 130 6.39 6.35 2.61
C ILE A 130 5.65 5.36 3.49
N ALA A 131 4.36 5.20 3.24
CA ALA A 131 3.49 4.28 3.97
C ALA A 131 2.96 3.17 3.04
N ALA A 132 2.94 1.93 3.54
CA ALA A 132 2.45 0.78 2.81
C ALA A 132 1.83 -0.26 3.77
N VAL A 133 0.76 -0.93 3.36
CA VAL A 133 0.05 -1.89 4.22
C VAL A 133 -0.20 -3.22 3.50
N CYS A 134 -0.23 -4.32 4.26
CA CYS A 134 -0.59 -5.67 3.81
C CYS A 134 0.40 -6.20 2.75
N HIS A 135 0.00 -6.34 1.48
CA HIS A 135 0.88 -6.73 0.39
C HIS A 135 1.62 -5.55 -0.26
N ALA A 136 1.18 -4.30 0.00
CA ALA A 136 1.83 -3.14 -0.60
C ALA A 136 3.32 -2.97 -0.24
N PRO A 137 3.87 -3.45 0.91
CA PRO A 137 5.32 -3.47 1.12
C PRO A 137 6.13 -4.24 0.06
N ALA A 138 5.47 -4.98 -0.85
CA ALA A 138 6.07 -5.51 -2.07
C ALA A 138 6.77 -4.44 -2.93
N ILE A 139 6.33 -3.18 -2.84
CA ILE A 139 6.96 -2.03 -3.52
C ILE A 139 8.44 -1.86 -3.18
N PHE A 140 8.87 -2.38 -2.03
CA PHE A 140 10.27 -2.31 -1.61
C PHE A 140 11.18 -3.40 -2.23
N LYS A 141 10.63 -4.27 -3.09
CA LYS A 141 11.39 -5.38 -3.69
C LYS A 141 12.62 -4.90 -4.47
N ASN A 142 12.45 -3.88 -5.29
CA ASN A 142 13.48 -3.41 -6.21
C ASN A 142 14.03 -2.01 -5.86
N THR A 143 13.49 -1.34 -4.82
CA THR A 143 13.92 0.02 -4.43
C THR A 143 15.29 0.03 -3.76
N LYS A 144 16.07 1.07 -4.03
CA LYS A 144 17.45 1.21 -3.62
C LYS A 144 17.73 2.52 -2.88
N ASN A 145 18.64 2.47 -1.95
CA ASN A 145 19.34 3.64 -1.44
C ASN A 145 20.34 4.18 -2.48
N THR A 146 20.82 5.38 -2.30
CA THR A 146 21.82 6.00 -3.19
C THR A 146 23.15 5.22 -3.25
N ASP A 147 23.45 4.38 -2.27
CA ASP A 147 24.61 3.49 -2.24
C ASP A 147 24.38 2.14 -2.93
N GLY A 148 23.18 1.93 -3.50
CA GLY A 148 22.77 0.71 -4.21
C GLY A 148 22.28 -0.42 -3.30
N THR A 149 22.28 -0.26 -1.98
CA THR A 149 21.68 -1.23 -1.07
C THR A 149 20.14 -1.15 -1.14
N SER A 150 19.45 -2.24 -0.74
CA SER A 150 17.98 -2.18 -0.65
C SER A 150 17.52 -1.10 0.33
N LEU A 151 16.44 -0.41 -0.03
CA LEU A 151 15.88 0.68 0.78
C LEU A 151 15.47 0.22 2.18
N VAL A 152 15.05 -1.04 2.33
CA VAL A 152 14.66 -1.63 3.62
C VAL A 152 15.82 -2.25 4.40
N ASN A 153 17.04 -2.26 3.85
CA ASN A 153 18.20 -2.87 4.51
C ASN A 153 18.45 -2.23 5.89
N GLY A 154 18.43 -3.05 6.94
CA GLY A 154 18.59 -2.62 8.33
C GLY A 154 17.40 -1.85 8.92
N LYS A 155 16.28 -1.71 8.20
CA LYS A 155 15.06 -1.05 8.66
C LYS A 155 14.07 -2.03 9.28
N LYS A 156 13.41 -1.62 10.35
CA LYS A 156 12.27 -2.37 10.91
C LYS A 156 11.08 -2.22 9.97
N VAL A 157 10.57 -3.34 9.50
CA VAL A 157 9.44 -3.39 8.55
C VAL A 157 8.51 -4.53 8.88
N THR A 158 7.28 -4.42 8.41
CA THR A 158 6.28 -5.49 8.42
C THR A 158 5.53 -5.51 7.09
N GLY A 159 4.71 -6.51 6.90
CA GLY A 159 3.84 -6.71 5.74
C GLY A 159 3.08 -8.01 5.93
N PHE A 160 2.28 -8.41 4.96
CA PHE A 160 1.49 -9.62 5.01
C PHE A 160 2.35 -10.83 5.34
N THR A 161 1.95 -11.62 6.35
CA THR A 161 2.79 -12.70 6.88
C THR A 161 2.66 -13.96 6.02
N ASN A 162 3.66 -14.83 6.13
CA ASN A 162 3.56 -16.17 5.51
C ASN A 162 2.38 -16.97 6.06
N GLY A 163 2.06 -16.81 7.36
CA GLY A 163 0.91 -17.48 7.99
C GLY A 163 -0.43 -16.96 7.46
N GLU A 164 -0.55 -15.65 7.27
CA GLU A 164 -1.74 -15.03 6.67
C GLU A 164 -1.90 -15.47 5.21
N GLU A 165 -0.81 -15.54 4.42
CA GLU A 165 -0.85 -16.00 3.02
C GLU A 165 -1.25 -17.50 2.92
N GLU A 166 -0.74 -18.32 3.84
CA GLU A 166 -1.14 -19.73 3.93
C GLU A 166 -2.62 -19.88 4.31
N ALA A 167 -3.10 -19.06 5.27
CA ALA A 167 -4.49 -19.09 5.71
C ALA A 167 -5.47 -18.74 4.59
N VAL A 168 -5.09 -17.86 3.65
CA VAL A 168 -5.89 -17.56 2.45
C VAL A 168 -5.61 -18.50 1.28
N GLN A 169 -4.71 -19.47 1.44
CA GLN A 169 -4.36 -20.52 0.47
C GLN A 169 -3.72 -19.98 -0.82
N LEU A 170 -2.98 -18.88 -0.74
CA LEU A 170 -2.36 -18.21 -1.89
C LEU A 170 -0.83 -18.31 -1.92
N THR A 171 -0.20 -19.02 -0.96
CA THR A 171 1.26 -19.20 -0.87
C THR A 171 1.90 -19.67 -2.20
N SER A 172 1.21 -20.55 -2.93
CA SER A 172 1.70 -21.09 -4.22
C SER A 172 1.21 -20.29 -5.44
N VAL A 173 0.37 -19.29 -5.23
CA VAL A 173 -0.24 -18.46 -6.30
C VAL A 173 0.53 -17.14 -6.47
N VAL A 174 0.90 -16.50 -5.35
CA VAL A 174 1.59 -15.22 -5.39
C VAL A 174 3.00 -15.36 -5.98
N PRO A 175 3.52 -14.35 -6.70
CA PRO A 175 4.83 -14.44 -7.34
C PRO A 175 5.98 -14.49 -6.33
N PHE A 176 5.76 -13.99 -5.13
CA PHE A 176 6.68 -14.06 -3.97
C PHE A 176 5.92 -13.74 -2.69
N LEU A 177 6.46 -14.20 -1.55
CA LEU A 177 5.94 -13.88 -0.22
C LEU A 177 6.54 -12.57 0.28
N VAL A 178 5.69 -11.64 0.73
CA VAL A 178 6.11 -10.32 1.23
C VAL A 178 7.08 -10.43 2.41
N GLU A 179 6.76 -11.28 3.39
CA GLU A 179 7.61 -11.54 4.56
C GLU A 179 9.03 -12.00 4.14
N GLU A 180 9.13 -12.95 3.20
CA GLU A 180 10.40 -13.48 2.73
C GLU A 180 11.16 -12.46 1.88
N MET A 181 10.48 -11.70 1.05
CA MET A 181 11.08 -10.64 0.24
C MET A 181 11.70 -9.55 1.13
N LEU A 182 10.96 -9.07 2.15
CA LEU A 182 11.46 -8.05 3.06
C LEU A 182 12.69 -8.52 3.84
N LYS A 183 12.69 -9.78 4.31
CA LYS A 183 13.85 -10.40 4.98
C LYS A 183 15.05 -10.52 4.03
N SER A 184 14.84 -11.01 2.81
CA SER A 184 15.90 -11.20 1.82
C SER A 184 16.53 -9.88 1.39
N ASN A 185 15.78 -8.79 1.42
CA ASN A 185 16.26 -7.43 1.18
C ASN A 185 16.95 -6.79 2.40
N GLY A 186 17.18 -7.56 3.47
CA GLY A 186 17.88 -7.11 4.67
C GLY A 186 17.01 -6.35 5.67
N GLY A 187 15.71 -6.35 5.49
CA GLY A 187 14.76 -5.77 6.43
C GLY A 187 14.71 -6.53 7.76
N ILE A 188 14.67 -5.80 8.87
CA ILE A 188 14.40 -6.35 10.19
C ILE A 188 12.89 -6.57 10.30
N TYR A 189 12.43 -7.68 9.75
CA TYR A 189 11.01 -8.00 9.70
C TYR A 189 10.47 -8.36 11.08
N THR A 190 9.38 -7.71 11.47
CA THR A 190 8.67 -7.96 12.73
C THR A 190 7.18 -8.11 12.46
N LYS A 191 6.51 -8.92 13.28
CA LYS A 191 5.07 -9.16 13.15
C LYS A 191 4.42 -9.46 14.50
N LYS A 192 3.10 -9.33 14.56
CA LYS A 192 2.25 -9.89 15.61
C LYS A 192 1.58 -11.19 15.11
N ALA A 193 0.72 -11.76 15.95
CA ALA A 193 -0.10 -12.90 15.53
C ALA A 193 -0.90 -12.54 14.28
N ASP A 194 -1.10 -13.53 13.41
CA ASP A 194 -1.86 -13.37 12.17
C ASP A 194 -3.21 -12.71 12.44
N TRP A 195 -3.62 -11.82 11.55
CA TRP A 195 -4.84 -11.00 11.60
C TRP A 195 -4.88 -9.95 12.72
N SER A 196 -3.87 -9.87 13.59
CA SER A 196 -3.77 -8.80 14.58
C SER A 196 -3.28 -7.49 13.93
N PRO A 197 -3.83 -6.33 14.30
CA PRO A 197 -3.33 -5.05 13.79
C PRO A 197 -1.89 -4.82 14.28
N TYR A 198 -1.01 -4.54 13.34
CA TYR A 198 0.37 -4.20 13.61
C TYR A 198 0.91 -3.23 12.56
N ALA A 199 1.31 -2.05 13.01
CA ALA A 199 2.01 -1.07 12.20
C ALA A 199 3.33 -0.71 12.87
N ILE A 200 4.36 -0.43 12.07
CA ILE A 200 5.68 -0.04 12.54
C ILE A 200 6.25 1.09 11.71
N GLU A 201 6.96 1.98 12.37
CA GLU A 201 7.68 3.09 11.76
C GLU A 201 9.18 2.89 12.00
N ASP A 202 9.98 3.09 10.96
CA ASP A 202 11.42 3.23 11.05
C ASP A 202 11.90 4.35 10.13
N GLY A 203 12.16 5.51 10.71
CA GLY A 203 12.54 6.71 9.99
C GLY A 203 11.41 7.21 9.09
N LEU A 204 11.57 7.07 7.78
CA LEU A 204 10.60 7.50 6.77
C LEU A 204 9.67 6.37 6.32
N LEU A 205 9.98 5.13 6.68
CA LEU A 205 9.18 3.98 6.28
C LEU A 205 8.13 3.67 7.35
N ILE A 206 6.88 3.54 6.92
CA ILE A 206 5.75 3.16 7.74
C ILE A 206 5.09 1.95 7.08
N THR A 207 5.08 0.81 7.77
CA THR A 207 4.52 -0.42 7.21
C THR A 207 3.49 -1.03 8.12
N GLY A 208 2.46 -1.65 7.55
CA GLY A 208 1.39 -2.37 8.24
C GLY A 208 1.27 -3.82 7.79
N GLN A 209 0.93 -4.71 8.71
CA GLN A 209 0.95 -6.15 8.47
C GLN A 209 -0.19 -6.64 7.57
N ASN A 210 -1.42 -6.16 7.78
CA ASN A 210 -2.65 -6.71 7.22
C ASN A 210 -3.75 -5.63 7.13
N PRO A 211 -4.95 -5.93 6.61
CA PRO A 211 -6.04 -4.96 6.52
C PRO A 211 -6.39 -4.27 7.84
N ALA A 212 -6.34 -4.98 8.98
CA ALA A 212 -6.61 -4.39 10.29
C ALA A 212 -5.53 -3.36 10.74
N SER A 213 -4.42 -3.28 10.03
CA SER A 213 -3.33 -2.33 10.28
C SER A 213 -3.49 -1.00 9.52
N SER A 214 -4.53 -0.86 8.69
CA SER A 214 -4.70 0.28 7.76
C SER A 214 -4.83 1.61 8.50
N GLU A 215 -5.72 1.70 9.48
CA GLU A 215 -5.89 2.89 10.31
C GLU A 215 -4.63 3.21 11.12
N PRO A 216 -3.99 2.25 11.85
CA PRO A 216 -2.72 2.49 12.53
C PRO A 216 -1.59 3.01 11.63
N VAL A 217 -1.47 2.54 10.38
CA VAL A 217 -0.50 3.08 9.42
C VAL A 217 -0.80 4.53 9.06
N ALA A 218 -2.08 4.85 8.84
CA ALA A 218 -2.50 6.22 8.53
C ALA A 218 -2.29 7.18 9.71
N GLU A 219 -2.49 6.71 10.95
CA GLU A 219 -2.21 7.49 12.17
C GLU A 219 -0.72 7.83 12.28
N LEU A 220 0.17 6.84 12.08
CA LEU A 220 1.62 7.08 12.05
C LEU A 220 2.01 8.06 10.94
N LEU A 221 1.42 7.93 9.75
CA LEU A 221 1.66 8.87 8.67
C LEU A 221 1.19 10.27 9.01
N LEU A 222 0.02 10.42 9.61
CA LEU A 222 -0.51 11.71 10.06
C LEU A 222 0.41 12.38 11.08
N GLU A 223 1.00 11.62 12.02
CA GLU A 223 1.97 12.15 12.98
C GLU A 223 3.24 12.67 12.26
N LYS A 224 3.71 11.99 11.22
CA LYS A 224 4.85 12.44 10.41
C LYS A 224 4.58 13.74 9.63
N LEU A 225 3.33 14.02 9.35
CA LEU A 225 2.93 15.20 8.56
C LEU A 225 2.74 16.47 9.43
N LYS A 226 2.76 16.35 10.74
CA LYS A 226 2.70 17.50 11.67
C LYS A 226 3.99 18.29 11.63
#